data_0624aabf69241b2b4b9f23e990d8ca8b
#
_entry.id   0624aabf69241b2b4b9f23e990d8ca8b
#
_cell.length_a   1.000
_cell.length_b   1.000
_cell.length_c   1.000
_cell.angle_alpha   90.00
_cell.angle_beta   90.00
_cell.angle_gamma   90.00
#
_symmetry.space_group_name_H-M   'P 1'
#
loop_
_entity.id
_entity.type
_entity.pdbx_description
1 polymer ?
#
loop_
_entity_poly.entity_id
_entity_poly.type
_entity_poly.pdbx_seq_one_letter_code
_entity_poly.pdbx_strand_id
1 'polypeptide(L)'
;MKKEKKVKTVKKSRVEKTRNAGTWTESQYFAAIRSALRSKFRYYKTFQQALEKASRPSQSPNKRLKKEYQCAHCLKWFPRSGVEIDHKIECGSLSCYEDIVPFIQRLAVEDSSLLQILCKADHQIKTKAYLNSKKNERTTKF
;
A
#
# COMPACT_ATOMS: atom_id res chain seq x y z
N MET A 1 -4.91 -26.12 -48.02
CA MET A 1 -5.14 -24.91 -47.20
C MET A 1 -5.81 -25.33 -45.89
N LYS A 2 -5.09 -25.30 -44.78
CA LYS A 2 -5.63 -25.62 -43.43
C LYS A 2 -6.26 -24.36 -42.83
N LYS A 3 -7.57 -24.40 -42.56
CA LYS A 3 -8.28 -23.31 -41.87
C LYS A 3 -7.89 -23.34 -40.41
N GLU A 4 -7.19 -22.27 -39.93
CA GLU A 4 -6.92 -22.06 -38.51
C GLU A 4 -8.24 -21.80 -37.76
N LYS A 5 -8.52 -22.65 -36.78
CA LYS A 5 -9.65 -22.45 -35.87
C LYS A 5 -9.36 -21.26 -34.94
N LYS A 6 -10.10 -20.16 -35.12
CA LYS A 6 -10.10 -19.03 -34.13
C LYS A 6 -10.46 -19.56 -32.74
N VAL A 7 -9.51 -19.47 -31.82
CA VAL A 7 -9.74 -19.73 -30.39
C VAL A 7 -10.77 -18.72 -29.89
N LYS A 8 -11.93 -19.20 -29.46
CA LYS A 8 -12.97 -18.35 -28.85
C LYS A 8 -12.44 -17.84 -27.52
N THR A 9 -12.17 -16.53 -27.41
CA THR A 9 -11.89 -15.86 -26.13
C THR A 9 -13.07 -16.04 -25.20
N VAL A 10 -12.85 -16.75 -24.09
CA VAL A 10 -13.84 -16.89 -23.01
C VAL A 10 -14.13 -15.51 -22.45
N LYS A 11 -15.35 -15.00 -22.62
CA LYS A 11 -15.80 -13.75 -22.04
C LYS A 11 -15.73 -13.90 -20.52
N LYS A 12 -14.86 -13.10 -19.82
CA LYS A 12 -14.87 -13.02 -18.36
C LYS A 12 -16.29 -12.73 -17.90
N SER A 13 -16.83 -13.56 -17.01
CA SER A 13 -18.13 -13.32 -16.38
C SER A 13 -18.14 -11.94 -15.74
N ARG A 14 -19.18 -11.17 -16.00
CA ARG A 14 -19.36 -9.82 -15.42
C ARG A 14 -19.56 -9.97 -13.92
N VAL A 15 -18.66 -9.41 -13.11
CA VAL A 15 -18.78 -9.45 -11.64
C VAL A 15 -20.05 -8.71 -11.22
N GLU A 16 -20.86 -9.35 -10.40
CA GLU A 16 -22.12 -8.81 -9.90
C GLU A 16 -21.88 -7.58 -9.01
N LYS A 17 -22.77 -6.59 -9.10
CA LYS A 17 -22.76 -5.36 -8.30
C LYS A 17 -23.86 -5.46 -7.25
N THR A 18 -23.48 -5.72 -6.00
CA THR A 18 -24.39 -5.99 -4.88
C THR A 18 -24.39 -4.89 -3.82
N ARG A 19 -23.44 -3.95 -3.88
CA ARG A 19 -23.26 -2.88 -2.91
C ARG A 19 -23.63 -1.50 -3.47
N ASN A 20 -23.84 -0.53 -2.59
CA ASN A 20 -24.15 0.85 -2.93
C ASN A 20 -25.30 0.95 -3.98
N ALA A 21 -26.45 0.40 -3.62
CA ALA A 21 -27.65 0.34 -4.50
C ALA A 21 -27.35 -0.30 -5.88
N GLY A 22 -26.54 -1.36 -5.92
CA GLY A 22 -26.22 -2.07 -7.17
C GLY A 22 -25.22 -1.36 -8.08
N THR A 23 -24.48 -0.37 -7.57
CA THR A 23 -23.48 0.36 -8.36
C THR A 23 -22.07 -0.17 -8.15
N TRP A 24 -21.78 -0.80 -6.99
CA TRP A 24 -20.46 -1.31 -6.62
C TRP A 24 -20.44 -2.84 -6.53
N THR A 25 -19.28 -3.39 -6.89
CA THR A 25 -18.94 -4.80 -6.58
C THR A 25 -18.53 -4.91 -5.11
N GLU A 26 -18.51 -6.13 -4.58
CA GLU A 26 -17.98 -6.43 -3.24
C GLU A 26 -16.53 -5.95 -3.09
N SER A 27 -15.70 -6.16 -4.09
CA SER A 27 -14.30 -5.70 -4.10
C SER A 27 -14.18 -4.17 -4.02
N GLN A 28 -15.02 -3.43 -4.71
CA GLN A 28 -15.06 -1.96 -4.64
C GLN A 28 -15.49 -1.46 -3.26
N TYR A 29 -16.46 -2.15 -2.63
CA TYR A 29 -16.91 -1.82 -1.29
C TYR A 29 -15.79 -1.95 -0.25
N PHE A 30 -15.10 -3.08 -0.19
CA PHE A 30 -13.97 -3.28 0.74
C PHE A 30 -12.76 -2.40 0.39
N ALA A 31 -12.53 -2.09 -0.88
CA ALA A 31 -11.51 -1.13 -1.28
C ALA A 31 -11.80 0.28 -0.76
N ALA A 32 -13.07 0.71 -0.73
CA ALA A 32 -13.47 2.00 -0.17
C ALA A 32 -13.23 2.05 1.34
N ILE A 33 -13.59 0.98 2.08
CA ILE A 33 -13.33 0.87 3.53
C ILE A 33 -11.82 0.96 3.80
N ARG A 34 -11.01 0.18 3.08
CA ARG A 34 -9.54 0.19 3.22
C ARG A 34 -8.97 1.59 2.97
N SER A 35 -9.44 2.26 1.92
CA SER A 35 -9.00 3.62 1.58
C SER A 35 -9.35 4.63 2.66
N ALA A 36 -10.57 4.57 3.21
CA ALA A 36 -11.03 5.44 4.28
C ALA A 36 -10.18 5.27 5.55
N LEU A 37 -9.92 4.03 5.97
CA LEU A 37 -9.08 3.71 7.11
C LEU A 37 -7.65 4.23 6.90
N ARG A 38 -7.02 3.95 5.77
CA ARG A 38 -5.66 4.46 5.45
C ARG A 38 -5.60 5.98 5.43
N SER A 39 -6.61 6.63 4.87
CA SER A 39 -6.68 8.09 4.83
C SER A 39 -6.74 8.71 6.22
N LYS A 40 -7.50 8.11 7.14
CA LYS A 40 -7.64 8.59 8.51
C LYS A 40 -6.40 8.33 9.34
N PHE A 41 -5.88 7.11 9.31
CA PHE A 41 -4.75 6.71 10.16
C PHE A 41 -3.39 7.28 9.74
N ARG A 42 -3.25 7.85 8.53
CA ARG A 42 -2.00 8.52 8.14
C ARG A 42 -1.62 9.71 9.04
N TYR A 43 -2.57 10.25 9.81
CA TYR A 43 -2.35 11.32 10.77
C TYR A 43 -2.11 10.81 12.20
N TYR A 44 -2.04 9.49 12.38
CA TYR A 44 -1.77 8.87 13.66
C TYR A 44 -0.39 9.27 14.18
N LYS A 45 -0.26 9.51 15.50
CA LYS A 45 0.94 10.11 16.08
C LYS A 45 2.21 9.30 15.82
N THR A 46 2.11 7.97 15.80
CA THR A 46 3.25 7.07 15.53
C THR A 46 3.85 7.28 14.15
N PHE A 47 3.05 7.66 13.15
CA PHE A 47 3.52 8.00 11.81
C PHE A 47 4.36 9.28 11.82
N GLN A 48 3.94 10.29 12.59
CA GLN A 48 4.70 11.54 12.75
C GLN A 48 6.00 11.29 13.51
N GLN A 49 5.98 10.43 14.52
CA GLN A 49 7.18 10.01 15.25
C GLN A 49 8.18 9.28 14.34
N ALA A 50 7.72 8.41 13.45
CA ALA A 50 8.59 7.73 12.49
C ALA A 50 9.25 8.72 11.53
N LEU A 51 8.50 9.71 11.03
CA LEU A 51 9.05 10.79 10.20
C LEU A 51 10.09 11.61 10.95
N GLU A 52 9.79 12.00 12.17
CA GLU A 52 10.71 12.82 12.96
C GLU A 52 12.03 12.09 13.25
N LYS A 53 11.97 10.80 13.60
CA LYS A 53 13.16 9.97 13.82
C LYS A 53 14.05 9.83 12.56
N ALA A 54 13.44 9.86 11.37
CA ALA A 54 14.15 9.75 10.09
C ALA A 54 14.55 11.11 9.52
N SER A 55 14.26 12.22 10.23
CA SER A 55 14.48 13.57 9.71
C SER A 55 15.81 14.17 10.15
N ARG A 56 16.29 15.15 9.38
CA ARG A 56 17.35 16.09 9.75
C ARG A 56 17.04 17.47 9.17
N PRO A 57 17.67 18.55 9.68
CA PRO A 57 17.69 19.83 8.98
C PRO A 57 18.22 19.65 7.54
N SER A 58 17.60 20.32 6.57
CA SER A 58 18.01 20.20 5.18
C SER A 58 19.40 20.73 4.94
N GLN A 59 20.18 19.98 4.18
CA GLN A 59 21.50 20.41 3.67
C GLN A 59 21.41 20.93 2.23
N SER A 60 20.18 21.01 1.68
CA SER A 60 19.96 21.53 0.32
C SER A 60 20.22 23.05 0.25
N PRO A 61 20.75 23.56 -0.87
CA PRO A 61 20.85 25.00 -1.12
C PRO A 61 19.46 25.67 -1.22
N ASN A 62 18.40 24.90 -1.41
CA ASN A 62 17.04 25.42 -1.42
C ASN A 62 16.55 25.77 -0.02
N LYS A 63 16.58 27.05 0.33
CA LYS A 63 16.16 27.59 1.65
C LYS A 63 14.69 27.31 2.03
N ARG A 64 13.83 26.94 1.06
CA ARG A 64 12.44 26.54 1.31
C ARG A 64 12.35 25.13 1.89
N LEU A 65 13.33 24.27 1.63
CA LEU A 65 13.40 22.92 2.15
C LEU A 65 14.00 22.95 3.57
N LYS A 66 13.16 22.80 4.59
CA LYS A 66 13.59 22.89 6.00
C LYS A 66 14.09 21.57 6.57
N LYS A 67 13.51 20.44 6.15
CA LYS A 67 13.85 19.08 6.60
C LYS A 67 14.03 18.13 5.44
N GLU A 68 14.90 17.17 5.63
CA GLU A 68 15.09 16.01 4.77
C GLU A 68 14.87 14.73 5.57
N TYR A 69 14.50 13.65 4.88
CA TYR A 69 14.16 12.35 5.47
C TYR A 69 15.00 11.27 4.84
N GLN A 70 15.58 10.41 5.67
CA GLN A 70 16.41 9.32 5.21
C GLN A 70 15.57 8.11 4.82
N CYS A 71 15.81 7.57 3.62
CA CYS A 71 15.27 6.28 3.23
C CYS A 71 15.97 5.16 4.02
N ALA A 72 15.19 4.28 4.66
CA ALA A 72 15.72 3.19 5.45
C ALA A 72 16.46 2.13 4.62
N HIS A 73 16.19 2.06 3.31
CA HIS A 73 16.79 1.07 2.41
C HIS A 73 18.05 1.63 1.72
N CYS A 74 17.92 2.70 0.91
CA CYS A 74 19.05 3.22 0.15
C CYS A 74 19.89 4.25 0.93
N LEU A 75 19.47 4.65 2.14
CA LEU A 75 20.15 5.58 3.06
C LEU A 75 20.33 7.01 2.51
N LYS A 76 19.77 7.31 1.35
CA LYS A 76 19.77 8.64 0.76
C LYS A 76 18.75 9.56 1.42
N TRP A 77 18.97 10.87 1.32
CA TRP A 77 18.14 11.92 1.89
C TRP A 77 17.22 12.52 0.85
N PHE A 78 15.96 12.72 1.21
CA PHE A 78 14.92 13.20 0.31
C PHE A 78 14.05 14.27 0.99
N PRO A 79 13.42 15.18 0.22
CA PRO A 79 12.38 16.05 0.74
C PRO A 79 11.14 15.22 1.16
N ARG A 80 10.23 15.80 1.94
CA ARG A 80 9.00 15.10 2.38
C ARG A 80 8.19 14.51 1.22
N SER A 81 8.15 15.20 0.09
CA SER A 81 7.45 14.73 -1.12
C SER A 81 8.10 13.53 -1.81
N GLY A 82 9.35 13.23 -1.49
CA GLY A 82 10.13 12.13 -2.08
C GLY A 82 10.07 10.83 -1.28
N VAL A 83 9.42 10.84 -0.10
CA VAL A 83 9.36 9.68 0.80
C VAL A 83 7.92 9.30 1.14
N GLU A 84 7.75 8.02 1.48
CA GLU A 84 6.52 7.44 1.98
C GLU A 84 6.76 6.80 3.35
N ILE A 85 5.74 6.85 4.22
CA ILE A 85 5.76 6.11 5.49
C ILE A 85 5.24 4.71 5.17
N ASP A 86 6.02 3.71 5.48
CA ASP A 86 5.74 2.33 5.16
C ASP A 86 5.70 1.47 6.43
N HIS A 87 4.81 0.48 6.46
CA HIS A 87 4.79 -0.52 7.51
C HIS A 87 5.87 -1.57 7.22
N LYS A 88 6.72 -1.88 8.21
CA LYS A 88 7.70 -2.97 8.08
C LYS A 88 7.02 -4.29 7.82
N ILE A 89 5.87 -4.54 8.50
CA ILE A 89 4.99 -5.68 8.26
C ILE A 89 3.77 -5.17 7.51
N GLU A 90 3.47 -5.78 6.36
CA GLU A 90 2.33 -5.38 5.53
C GLU A 90 0.99 -5.50 6.28
N CYS A 91 0.10 -4.52 6.09
CA CYS A 91 -1.23 -4.53 6.73
C CYS A 91 -2.11 -5.68 6.24
N GLY A 92 -1.79 -6.30 5.13
CA GLY A 92 -2.55 -7.40 4.54
C GLY A 92 -3.71 -6.93 3.68
N SER A 93 -4.55 -7.89 3.29
CA SER A 93 -5.78 -7.62 2.54
C SER A 93 -6.92 -7.19 3.46
N LEU A 94 -7.89 -6.51 2.86
CA LEU A 94 -9.20 -6.24 3.46
C LEU A 94 -10.23 -6.53 2.38
N SER A 95 -10.81 -7.72 2.40
CA SER A 95 -11.72 -8.25 1.38
C SER A 95 -13.02 -8.81 1.94
N CYS A 96 -13.11 -8.96 3.26
CA CYS A 96 -14.29 -9.38 4.00
C CYS A 96 -14.34 -8.69 5.38
N TYR A 97 -15.42 -8.85 6.11
CA TYR A 97 -15.57 -8.20 7.43
C TYR A 97 -14.59 -8.75 8.47
N GLU A 98 -14.25 -10.01 8.38
CA GLU A 98 -13.29 -10.69 9.26
C GLU A 98 -11.87 -10.11 9.12
N ASP A 99 -11.56 -9.52 7.98
CA ASP A 99 -10.27 -8.86 7.75
C ASP A 99 -10.14 -7.49 8.45
N ILE A 100 -11.25 -6.86 8.85
CA ILE A 100 -11.27 -5.48 9.34
C ILE A 100 -10.42 -5.33 10.61
N VAL A 101 -10.66 -6.14 11.61
CA VAL A 101 -9.95 -6.05 12.90
C VAL A 101 -8.45 -6.31 12.72
N PRO A 102 -8.00 -7.42 12.11
CA PRO A 102 -6.58 -7.65 11.85
C PRO A 102 -5.93 -6.55 10.99
N PHE A 103 -6.66 -6.01 10.02
CA PHE A 103 -6.17 -4.91 9.18
C PHE A 103 -5.94 -3.64 10.00
N ILE A 104 -6.90 -3.23 10.85
CA ILE A 104 -6.76 -2.05 11.71
C ILE A 104 -5.60 -2.22 12.69
N GLN A 105 -5.46 -3.37 13.31
CA GLN A 105 -4.37 -3.65 14.25
C GLN A 105 -2.99 -3.50 13.61
N ARG A 106 -2.85 -3.90 12.34
CA ARG A 106 -1.60 -3.74 11.58
C ARG A 106 -1.43 -2.34 11.00
N LEU A 107 -2.53 -1.65 10.70
CA LEU A 107 -2.50 -0.29 10.16
C LEU A 107 -2.16 0.75 11.24
N ALA A 108 -2.86 0.68 12.36
CA ALA A 108 -2.74 1.62 13.48
C ALA A 108 -1.73 1.10 14.51
N VAL A 109 -0.46 1.01 14.11
CA VAL A 109 0.62 0.56 15.01
C VAL A 109 0.86 1.57 16.13
N GLU A 110 1.00 1.08 17.35
CA GLU A 110 1.27 1.92 18.53
C GLU A 110 2.77 2.20 18.74
N ASP A 111 3.64 1.43 18.11
CA ASP A 111 5.09 1.62 18.14
C ASP A 111 5.62 2.09 16.78
N SER A 112 6.20 3.29 16.76
CA SER A 112 6.79 3.86 15.54
C SER A 112 7.98 3.06 14.99
N SER A 113 8.58 2.15 15.78
CA SER A 113 9.64 1.25 15.32
C SER A 113 9.17 0.22 14.31
N LEU A 114 7.85 -0.03 14.24
CA LEU A 114 7.20 -0.88 13.24
C LEU A 114 6.97 -0.18 11.90
N LEU A 115 7.27 1.10 11.84
CA LEU A 115 7.22 1.92 10.62
C LEU A 115 8.64 2.20 10.13
N GLN A 116 8.74 2.49 8.84
CA GLN A 116 9.97 2.93 8.20
C GLN A 116 9.67 4.01 7.16
N ILE A 117 10.68 4.79 6.83
CA ILE A 117 10.60 5.79 5.79
C ILE A 117 11.33 5.25 4.56
N LEU A 118 10.64 5.16 3.45
CA LEU A 118 11.20 4.71 2.18
C LEU A 118 11.08 5.81 1.12
N CYS A 119 12.08 5.93 0.25
CA CYS A 119 11.91 6.73 -0.95
C CYS A 119 10.86 6.08 -1.87
N LYS A 120 10.26 6.86 -2.75
CA LYS A 120 9.20 6.37 -3.66
C LYS A 120 9.65 5.17 -4.50
N ALA A 121 10.91 5.14 -4.94
CA ALA A 121 11.45 4.03 -5.73
C ALA A 121 11.52 2.74 -4.91
N ASP A 122 12.10 2.78 -3.71
CA ASP A 122 12.22 1.61 -2.83
C ASP A 122 10.85 1.13 -2.33
N HIS A 123 9.93 2.05 -2.03
CA HIS A 123 8.56 1.71 -1.68
C HIS A 123 7.83 0.98 -2.81
N GLN A 124 8.01 1.42 -4.07
CA GLN A 124 7.44 0.72 -5.22
C GLN A 124 8.01 -0.69 -5.41
N ILE A 125 9.33 -0.87 -5.21
CA ILE A 125 9.99 -2.17 -5.29
C ILE A 125 9.41 -3.11 -4.25
N LYS A 126 9.31 -2.67 -2.99
CA LYS A 126 8.73 -3.45 -1.89
C LYS A 126 7.27 -3.84 -2.19
N THR A 127 6.46 -2.89 -2.64
CA THR A 127 5.05 -3.12 -2.98
C THR A 127 4.91 -4.15 -4.10
N LYS A 128 5.72 -4.07 -5.16
CA LYS A 128 5.70 -5.05 -6.26
C LYS A 128 6.10 -6.44 -5.79
N ALA A 129 7.12 -6.55 -4.95
CA ALA A 129 7.56 -7.82 -4.38
C ALA A 129 6.44 -8.47 -3.54
N TYR A 130 5.76 -7.70 -2.69
CA TYR A 130 4.62 -8.17 -1.90
C TYR A 130 3.46 -8.64 -2.79
N LEU A 131 3.08 -7.87 -3.81
CA LEU A 131 2.00 -8.25 -4.71
C LEU A 131 2.32 -9.51 -5.51
N ASN A 132 3.59 -9.71 -5.89
CA ASN A 132 4.02 -10.92 -6.59
C ASN A 132 3.99 -12.14 -5.68
N SER A 133 4.41 -12.02 -4.41
CA SER A 133 4.31 -13.13 -3.44
C SER A 133 2.86 -13.56 -3.26
N LYS A 134 1.92 -12.62 -3.15
CA LYS A 134 0.48 -12.90 -3.04
C LYS A 134 -0.12 -13.57 -4.26
N LYS A 135 0.36 -13.27 -5.47
CA LYS A 135 -0.05 -13.99 -6.69
C LYS A 135 0.42 -15.44 -6.66
N ASN A 136 1.66 -15.68 -6.27
CA ASN A 136 2.23 -17.03 -6.21
C ASN A 136 1.52 -17.90 -5.17
N GLU A 137 1.19 -17.37 -3.99
CA GLU A 137 0.39 -18.07 -2.96
C GLU A 137 -0.99 -18.52 -3.47
N ARG A 138 -1.61 -17.75 -4.39
CA ARG A 138 -2.91 -18.10 -4.99
C ARG A 138 -2.78 -19.19 -6.06
N THR A 139 -1.65 -19.25 -6.77
CA THR A 139 -1.42 -20.27 -7.82
C THR A 139 -0.97 -21.61 -7.26
N THR A 140 -0.43 -21.66 -6.06
CA THR A 140 0.04 -22.90 -5.40
C THR A 140 -1.06 -23.63 -4.61
N LYS A 141 -2.27 -23.08 -4.54
CA LYS A 141 -3.42 -23.67 -3.81
C LYS A 141 -4.35 -24.53 -4.70
N PHE A 142 -3.87 -24.98 -5.88
CA PHE A 142 -4.58 -25.93 -6.76
C PHE A 142 -3.75 -27.17 -6.98
#